data_a82622a43049bd21d20101b5457558d5
#
_entry.id   a82622a43049bd21d20101b5457558d5
#
_cell.length_a   1.000
_cell.length_b   1.000
_cell.length_c   1.000
_cell.angle_alpha   90.00
_cell.angle_beta   90.00
_cell.angle_gamma   90.00
#
_symmetry.space_group_name_H-M   'P 1'
#
loop_
_entity.id
_entity.type
_entity.pdbx_description
1 polymer ?
#
loop_
_entity_poly.entity_id
_entity_poly.type
_entity_poly.pdbx_seq_one_letter_code
_entity_poly.pdbx_strand_id
1 'polypeptide(L)'
;MPVTDTSTRYATFTEFWPFYLREHSRPRTRALHYIGTSLVVAVAAFALVSGRYWWLLAMPVAGYFFAWLAHFWIEKNRPATFTYPLWSLAADFRMWWLWLTGRLGAELREAELSGRR
;
A
#
# COMPACT_ATOMS: atom_id res chain seq x y z
N MET A 1 -5.30 25.22 -9.76
CA MET A 1 -4.75 24.84 -9.94
C MET A 1 -4.34 24.24 -9.92
N PRO A 2 -4.37 24.15 -10.01
CA PRO A 2 -3.80 23.60 -9.99
C PRO A 2 -2.95 23.09 -10.15
N VAL A 3 -2.91 23.39 -10.29
CA VAL A 3 -1.95 22.92 -10.67
C VAL A 3 -1.33 21.84 -10.26
N THR A 4 -1.42 20.99 -10.66
CA THR A 4 -0.64 20.02 -10.26
C THR A 4 0.58 20.08 -10.92
N ASP A 5 1.33 20.73 -10.31
CA ASP A 5 2.67 20.82 -10.65
C ASP A 5 3.28 19.50 -10.41
N THR A 6 3.76 18.88 -11.41
CA THR A 6 4.46 17.63 -11.29
C THR A 6 5.75 17.76 -10.52
N SER A 7 6.22 18.98 -10.33
CA SER A 7 7.39 19.20 -9.50
C SER A 7 7.07 19.07 -8.01
N THR A 8 5.78 19.12 -7.63
CA THR A 8 5.42 19.00 -6.23
C THR A 8 5.24 17.56 -5.84
N ARG A 9 6.30 16.82 -5.88
CA ARG A 9 6.31 15.45 -5.34
C ARG A 9 6.53 15.53 -3.84
N TYR A 10 6.05 14.49 -3.15
CA TYR A 10 6.31 14.40 -1.71
C TYR A 10 7.80 14.19 -1.48
N ALA A 11 8.36 14.97 -0.59
CA ALA A 11 9.79 14.94 -0.31
C ALA A 11 10.18 13.93 0.74
N THR A 12 9.24 13.58 1.63
CA THR A 12 9.51 12.66 2.73
C THR A 12 8.41 11.61 2.82
N PHE A 13 8.74 10.49 3.45
CA PHE A 13 7.74 9.45 3.68
C PHE A 13 6.63 9.95 4.60
N THR A 14 6.96 10.81 5.56
CA THR A 14 5.96 11.38 6.48
C THR A 14 4.91 12.17 5.71
N GLU A 15 5.31 12.91 4.68
CA GLU A 15 4.38 13.63 3.82
C GLU A 15 3.61 12.71 2.89
N PHE A 16 4.27 11.66 2.41
CA PHE A 16 3.68 10.68 1.50
C PHE A 16 2.60 9.84 2.19
N TRP A 17 2.78 9.50 3.46
CA TRP A 17 1.92 8.55 4.17
C TRP A 17 0.44 8.94 4.16
N PRO A 18 0.05 10.18 4.49
CA PRO A 18 -1.37 10.55 4.42
C PRO A 18 -1.95 10.46 3.01
N PHE A 19 -1.15 10.84 2.01
CA PHE A 19 -1.57 10.69 0.61
C PHE A 19 -1.83 9.23 0.28
N TYR A 20 -0.91 8.34 0.68
CA TYR A 20 -1.06 6.91 0.45
C TYR A 20 -2.38 6.41 1.05
N LEU A 21 -2.68 6.80 2.28
CA LEU A 21 -3.91 6.37 2.94
C LEU A 21 -5.16 6.90 2.23
N ARG A 22 -5.11 8.13 1.73
CA ARG A 22 -6.25 8.68 0.99
C ARG A 22 -6.49 7.93 -0.33
N GLU A 23 -5.41 7.43 -0.94
CA GLU A 23 -5.53 6.61 -2.15
C GLU A 23 -6.09 5.21 -1.87
N HIS A 24 -6.21 4.85 -0.60
CA HIS A 24 -6.78 3.58 -0.16
C HIS A 24 -8.03 3.85 0.70
N SER A 25 -8.88 4.76 0.23
CA SER A 25 -10.00 5.26 1.03
C SER A 25 -11.11 4.23 1.24
N ARG A 26 -11.26 3.28 0.33
CA ARG A 26 -12.34 2.30 0.42
C ARG A 26 -11.92 1.06 1.19
N PRO A 27 -12.78 0.56 2.09
CA PRO A 27 -12.43 -0.65 2.85
C PRO A 27 -12.11 -1.85 1.97
N ARG A 28 -12.79 -1.99 0.82
CA ARG A 28 -12.51 -3.11 -0.10
C ARG A 28 -11.10 -3.03 -0.66
N THR A 29 -10.65 -1.82 -0.99
CA THR A 29 -9.29 -1.60 -1.48
C THR A 29 -8.28 -2.05 -0.44
N ARG A 30 -8.48 -1.62 0.81
CA ARG A 30 -7.58 -2.01 1.89
C ARG A 30 -7.61 -3.51 2.13
N ALA A 31 -8.80 -4.13 2.05
CA ALA A 31 -8.91 -5.58 2.25
C ALA A 31 -8.10 -6.35 1.22
N LEU A 32 -8.13 -5.93 -0.05
CA LEU A 32 -7.33 -6.57 -1.08
C LEU A 32 -5.83 -6.41 -0.82
N HIS A 33 -5.42 -5.25 -0.32
CA HIS A 33 -4.02 -5.05 0.08
C HIS A 33 -3.63 -5.94 1.25
N TYR A 34 -4.52 -6.13 2.22
CA TYR A 34 -4.22 -7.03 3.35
C TYR A 34 -4.06 -8.47 2.88
N ILE A 35 -4.92 -8.91 1.95
CA ILE A 35 -4.81 -10.25 1.37
C ILE A 35 -3.47 -10.39 0.65
N GLY A 36 -3.14 -9.43 -0.21
CA GLY A 36 -1.89 -9.48 -0.96
C GLY A 36 -0.66 -9.47 -0.05
N THR A 37 -0.63 -8.57 0.92
CA THR A 37 0.51 -8.48 1.85
C THR A 37 0.62 -9.73 2.71
N SER A 38 -0.51 -10.27 3.18
CA SER A 38 -0.50 -11.51 3.96
C SER A 38 0.06 -12.66 3.13
N LEU A 39 -0.31 -12.74 1.85
CA LEU A 39 0.23 -13.77 0.95
C LEU A 39 1.73 -13.58 0.73
N VAL A 40 2.19 -12.34 0.59
CA VAL A 40 3.62 -12.05 0.46
C VAL A 40 4.37 -12.57 1.68
N VAL A 41 3.87 -12.27 2.88
CA VAL A 41 4.51 -12.72 4.11
C VAL A 41 4.49 -14.24 4.20
N ALA A 42 3.36 -14.87 3.86
CA ALA A 42 3.24 -16.34 3.91
C ALA A 42 4.18 -17.01 2.92
N VAL A 43 4.28 -16.49 1.71
CA VAL A 43 5.19 -17.02 0.69
C VAL A 43 6.63 -16.88 1.13
N ALA A 44 6.99 -15.72 1.69
CA ALA A 44 8.35 -15.50 2.19
C ALA A 44 8.70 -16.49 3.30
N ALA A 45 7.79 -16.68 4.25
CA ALA A 45 8.01 -17.62 5.35
C ALA A 45 8.16 -19.05 4.83
N PHE A 46 7.29 -19.46 3.91
CA PHE A 46 7.36 -20.79 3.32
C PHE A 46 8.69 -21.01 2.60
N ALA A 47 9.10 -20.04 1.77
CA ALA A 47 10.34 -20.16 1.01
C ALA A 47 11.55 -20.29 1.94
N LEU A 48 11.60 -19.49 3.00
CA LEU A 48 12.74 -19.50 3.91
C LEU A 48 12.77 -20.77 4.77
N VAL A 49 11.62 -21.22 5.28
CA VAL A 49 11.57 -22.39 6.14
C VAL A 49 11.81 -23.67 5.35
N SER A 50 11.25 -23.78 4.13
CA SER A 50 11.38 -24.98 3.32
C SER A 50 12.69 -25.04 2.53
N GLY A 51 13.41 -23.94 2.42
CA GLY A 51 14.60 -23.85 1.60
C GLY A 51 14.30 -23.75 0.11
N ARG A 52 13.03 -23.63 -0.26
CA ARG A 52 12.63 -23.51 -1.66
C ARG A 52 12.60 -22.04 -2.06
N TYR A 53 13.76 -21.44 -2.17
CA TYR A 53 13.89 -19.98 -2.33
C TYR A 53 13.32 -19.46 -3.65
N TRP A 54 13.13 -20.30 -4.66
CA TRP A 54 12.52 -19.86 -5.91
C TRP A 54 11.08 -19.38 -5.71
N TRP A 55 10.43 -19.81 -4.62
CA TRP A 55 9.09 -19.27 -4.29
C TRP A 55 9.09 -17.79 -3.99
N LEU A 56 10.26 -17.20 -3.68
CA LEU A 56 10.34 -15.76 -3.47
C LEU A 56 9.92 -14.97 -4.71
N LEU A 57 10.01 -15.58 -5.89
CA LEU A 57 9.57 -14.96 -7.14
C LEU A 57 8.05 -14.77 -7.18
N ALA A 58 7.30 -15.51 -6.38
CA ALA A 58 5.86 -15.34 -6.30
C ALA A 58 5.44 -14.12 -5.50
N MET A 59 6.34 -13.53 -4.69
CA MET A 59 5.99 -12.39 -3.85
C MET A 59 5.52 -11.16 -4.65
N PRO A 60 6.25 -10.72 -5.69
CA PRO A 60 5.75 -9.59 -6.47
C PRO A 60 4.41 -9.87 -7.13
N VAL A 61 4.22 -11.10 -7.61
CA VAL A 61 2.96 -11.47 -8.25
C VAL A 61 1.81 -11.38 -7.24
N ALA A 62 1.99 -11.97 -6.06
CA ALA A 62 0.95 -11.96 -5.04
C ALA A 62 0.63 -10.54 -4.58
N GLY A 63 1.65 -9.74 -4.28
CA GLY A 63 1.45 -8.39 -3.79
C GLY A 63 0.83 -7.46 -4.82
N TYR A 64 1.42 -7.41 -6.00
CA TYR A 64 0.98 -6.46 -7.01
C TYR A 64 -0.33 -6.84 -7.66
N PHE A 65 -0.63 -8.14 -7.80
CA PHE A 65 -1.91 -8.53 -8.36
C PHE A 65 -3.07 -7.93 -7.58
N PHE A 66 -3.08 -8.12 -6.28
CA PHE A 66 -4.17 -7.61 -5.45
C PHE A 66 -4.16 -6.10 -5.33
N ALA A 67 -2.97 -5.50 -5.25
CA ALA A 67 -2.86 -4.05 -5.14
C ALA A 67 -3.38 -3.36 -6.41
N TRP A 68 -2.98 -3.84 -7.57
CA TRP A 68 -3.40 -3.24 -8.84
C TRP A 68 -4.87 -3.50 -9.11
N LEU A 69 -5.39 -4.68 -8.75
CA LEU A 69 -6.80 -4.97 -8.86
C LEU A 69 -7.61 -3.95 -8.04
N ALA A 70 -7.17 -3.67 -6.82
CA ALA A 70 -7.85 -2.70 -5.97
C ALA A 70 -7.82 -1.30 -6.58
N HIS A 71 -6.68 -0.86 -7.05
CA HIS A 71 -6.55 0.50 -7.57
C HIS A 71 -7.27 0.69 -8.88
N PHE A 72 -7.12 -0.24 -9.83
CA PHE A 72 -7.71 -0.06 -11.15
C PHE A 72 -9.20 -0.39 -11.17
N TRP A 73 -9.64 -1.31 -10.33
CA TRP A 73 -11.03 -1.76 -10.38
C TRP A 73 -11.90 -1.08 -9.33
N ILE A 74 -11.44 -0.97 -8.10
CA ILE A 74 -12.28 -0.44 -7.01
C ILE A 74 -12.10 1.06 -6.86
N GLU A 75 -10.86 1.51 -6.64
CA GLU A 75 -10.59 2.94 -6.46
C GLU A 75 -10.62 3.71 -7.77
N LYS A 76 -10.29 3.04 -8.86
CA LYS A 76 -10.20 3.66 -10.18
C LYS A 76 -9.17 4.78 -10.20
N ASN A 77 -8.06 4.53 -9.54
CA ASN A 77 -6.93 5.44 -9.53
C ASN A 77 -5.66 4.70 -9.90
N ARG A 78 -4.59 5.44 -10.07
CA ARG A 78 -3.29 4.87 -10.42
C ARG A 78 -2.56 4.49 -9.15
N PRO A 79 -1.98 3.26 -9.08
CA PRO A 79 -1.19 2.89 -7.89
C PRO A 79 -0.03 3.84 -7.68
N ALA A 80 0.21 4.21 -6.42
CA ALA A 80 1.32 5.07 -6.05
C ALA A 80 2.67 4.46 -6.40
N THR A 81 2.73 3.14 -6.56
CA THR A 81 3.94 2.42 -6.95
C THR A 81 4.57 2.99 -8.22
N PHE A 82 3.76 3.49 -9.15
CA PHE A 82 4.29 4.04 -10.41
C PHE A 82 5.10 5.31 -10.21
N THR A 83 4.86 6.04 -9.13
CA THR A 83 5.58 7.27 -8.84
C THR A 83 6.53 7.14 -7.65
N TYR A 84 6.14 6.35 -6.65
CA TYR A 84 6.91 6.19 -5.41
C TYR A 84 7.08 4.70 -5.10
N PRO A 85 7.90 3.97 -5.87
CA PRO A 85 7.95 2.51 -5.74
C PRO A 85 8.40 2.02 -4.37
N LEU A 86 9.44 2.62 -3.80
CA LEU A 86 9.96 2.15 -2.51
C LEU A 86 9.07 2.58 -1.36
N TRP A 87 8.56 3.80 -1.42
CA TRP A 87 7.68 4.30 -0.36
C TRP A 87 6.34 3.56 -0.38
N SER A 88 5.84 3.21 -1.57
CA SER A 88 4.60 2.43 -1.66
C SER A 88 4.77 1.06 -1.06
N LEU A 89 5.90 0.42 -1.31
CA LEU A 89 6.18 -0.89 -0.74
C LEU A 89 6.24 -0.80 0.78
N ALA A 90 6.97 0.19 1.32
CA ALA A 90 7.05 0.39 2.76
C ALA A 90 5.68 0.68 3.35
N ALA A 91 4.89 1.50 2.64
CA ALA A 91 3.56 1.87 3.11
C ALA A 91 2.60 0.69 3.12
N ASP A 92 2.71 -0.22 2.14
CA ASP A 92 1.88 -1.42 2.12
C ASP A 92 2.09 -2.25 3.37
N PHE A 93 3.33 -2.46 3.78
CA PHE A 93 3.63 -3.21 5.00
C PHE A 93 3.24 -2.42 6.25
N ARG A 94 3.41 -1.10 6.24
CA ARG A 94 3.01 -0.28 7.39
C ARG A 94 1.50 -0.31 7.58
N MET A 95 0.73 -0.20 6.49
CA MET A 95 -0.73 -0.26 6.57
C MET A 95 -1.19 -1.61 7.10
N TRP A 96 -0.59 -2.69 6.60
CA TRP A 96 -0.89 -4.05 7.04
C TRP A 96 -0.61 -4.23 8.53
N TRP A 97 0.55 -3.75 8.98
CA TRP A 97 0.94 -3.87 10.40
C TRP A 97 0.01 -3.05 11.31
N LEU A 98 -0.33 -1.84 10.91
CA LEU A 98 -1.25 -1.00 11.69
C LEU A 98 -2.64 -1.62 11.75
N TRP A 99 -3.08 -2.25 10.67
CA TRP A 99 -4.35 -2.97 10.66
C TRP A 99 -4.32 -4.14 11.64
N LEU A 100 -3.28 -4.97 11.59
CA LEU A 100 -3.14 -6.11 12.49
C LEU A 100 -3.13 -5.70 13.96
N THR A 101 -2.55 -4.56 14.27
CA THR A 101 -2.41 -4.09 15.65
C THR A 101 -3.54 -3.18 16.09
N GLY A 102 -4.55 -2.95 15.22
CA GLY A 102 -5.73 -2.16 15.58
C GLY A 102 -5.49 -0.67 15.63
N ARG A 103 -4.39 -0.18 15.04
CA ARG A 103 -4.03 1.25 15.10
C ARG A 103 -4.29 2.01 13.81
N LEU A 104 -4.77 1.32 12.78
CA LEU A 104 -4.93 1.97 11.46
C LEU A 104 -6.06 3.01 11.45
N GLY A 105 -7.11 2.79 12.22
CA GLY A 105 -8.27 3.70 12.21
C GLY A 105 -7.91 5.13 12.52
N ALA A 106 -7.05 5.35 13.53
CA ALA A 106 -6.62 6.70 13.89
C ALA A 106 -5.82 7.35 12.76
N GLU A 107 -4.95 6.56 12.10
CA GLU A 107 -4.14 7.06 10.99
C GLU A 107 -5.01 7.45 9.80
N LEU A 108 -6.06 6.67 9.52
CA LEU A 108 -6.99 6.98 8.44
C LEU A 108 -7.73 8.29 8.71
N ARG A 109 -8.15 8.53 9.94
CA ARG A 109 -8.82 9.78 10.30
C ARG A 109 -7.89 10.98 10.13
N GLU A 110 -6.64 10.84 10.57
CA GLU A 110 -5.65 11.91 10.40
C GLU A 110 -5.39 12.21 8.92
N ALA A 111 -5.30 11.18 8.10
CA ALA A 111 -5.06 11.36 6.67
C ALA A 111 -6.23 12.08 6.01
N GLU A 112 -7.46 11.75 6.40
CA GLU A 112 -8.63 12.40 5.86
C GLU A 112 -8.66 13.88 6.24
N LEU A 113 -8.37 14.19 7.49
CA LEU A 113 -8.35 15.57 7.96
C LEU A 113 -7.27 16.38 7.25
N SER A 114 -6.08 15.81 7.05
CA SER A 114 -5.01 16.54 6.38
C SER A 114 -5.35 16.81 4.92
N GLY A 115 -6.14 15.93 4.29
CA GLY A 115 -6.58 16.13 2.91
C GLY A 115 -7.59 17.25 2.75
N ARG A 116 -8.23 17.68 3.83
CA ARG A 116 -9.21 18.75 3.80
C ARG A 116 -8.61 20.13 4.05
N ARG A 117 -7.33 20.18 4.39
CA ARG A 117 -6.65 21.46 4.60
C ARG A 117 -6.09 22.05 3.28
#